data_a62de38412bcc47e1defd66eb0f269ed
#
_entry.id   a62de38412bcc47e1defd66eb0f269ed
#
_cell.length_a   1.000
_cell.length_b   1.000
_cell.length_c   1.000
_cell.angle_alpha   90.00
_cell.angle_beta   90.00
_cell.angle_gamma   90.00
#
_symmetry.space_group_name_H-M   'P 1'
#
loop_
_entity.id
_entity.type
_entity.pdbx_description
1 polymer ?
#
loop_
_entity_poly.entity_id
_entity_poly.type
_entity_poly.pdbx_seq_one_letter_code
_entity_poly.pdbx_strand_id
1 'polypeptide(L)'
;QGDYKSAVEGLTRDSMSDFDKKQRKALYDPIWSRYKEIIAQARGISKEKVQKFADSYFDAIGEAAFDNIEAGIEQNYLTGVKSFPEFRSYMIDEFGKDDSSDRETYNYITYQEYSSSMKEDKEKSENIISVITAEGAIVEGEISQGFAGSAGIARQIRKAHEDDKTKAIVFRVNSPGGSIIASEIIRDELLQAKNKGKKVVVSMGDYAASGGVYISTPADYIFAHPTTIT
;
A
#
# COMPACT_ATOMS: atom_id res chain seq x y z
N GLN A 1 -0.45 24.91 -17.57
CA GLN A 1 -0.53 24.56 -18.97
C GLN A 1 0.63 23.63 -19.32
N GLY A 2 0.40 22.67 -20.20
CA GLY A 2 1.39 21.71 -20.68
C GLY A 2 0.68 20.53 -21.35
N ASP A 3 1.38 19.87 -22.29
CA ASP A 3 0.81 18.82 -23.15
C ASP A 3 0.22 17.65 -22.37
N TYR A 4 0.78 17.36 -21.19
CA TYR A 4 0.33 16.28 -20.29
C TYR A 4 -0.63 16.74 -19.19
N LYS A 5 -1.17 17.96 -19.26
CA LYS A 5 -2.14 18.49 -18.29
C LYS A 5 -3.58 18.25 -18.78
N SER A 6 -4.06 17.03 -18.58
CA SER A 6 -5.33 16.53 -19.12
C SER A 6 -6.55 16.65 -18.20
N ALA A 7 -6.40 17.24 -17.00
CA ALA A 7 -7.47 17.30 -15.98
C ALA A 7 -8.81 17.88 -16.47
N VAL A 8 -8.78 18.78 -17.46
CA VAL A 8 -9.98 19.41 -18.03
C VAL A 8 -10.49 18.74 -19.30
N GLU A 9 -9.83 17.72 -19.81
CA GLU A 9 -10.23 17.06 -21.06
C GLU A 9 -11.62 16.46 -20.98
N GLY A 10 -12.02 15.91 -19.83
CA GLY A 10 -13.38 15.40 -19.61
C GLY A 10 -14.50 16.44 -19.76
N LEU A 11 -14.17 17.74 -19.73
CA LEU A 11 -15.11 18.86 -19.94
C LEU A 11 -15.06 19.42 -21.36
N THR A 12 -14.01 19.12 -22.14
CA THR A 12 -13.71 19.80 -23.40
C THR A 12 -13.56 18.84 -24.59
N ARG A 13 -13.56 17.52 -24.35
CA ARG A 13 -13.34 16.49 -25.38
C ARG A 13 -14.24 15.28 -25.17
N ASP A 14 -14.58 14.63 -26.27
CA ASP A 14 -15.33 13.36 -26.27
C ASP A 14 -14.44 12.13 -26.18
N SER A 15 -13.10 12.31 -26.22
CA SER A 15 -12.10 11.24 -26.15
C SER A 15 -10.80 11.75 -25.54
N MET A 16 -10.01 10.85 -24.97
CA MET A 16 -8.67 11.17 -24.47
C MET A 16 -7.74 11.67 -25.59
N SER A 17 -6.92 12.69 -25.30
CA SER A 17 -5.81 13.07 -26.15
C SER A 17 -4.74 11.98 -26.19
N ASP A 18 -3.85 12.03 -27.20
CA ASP A 18 -2.73 11.10 -27.27
C ASP A 18 -1.74 11.30 -26.12
N PHE A 19 -1.61 12.51 -25.61
CA PHE A 19 -0.82 12.80 -24.41
C PHE A 19 -1.42 12.16 -23.17
N ASP A 20 -2.74 12.25 -22.97
CA ASP A 20 -3.42 11.62 -21.83
C ASP A 20 -3.34 10.09 -21.93
N LYS A 21 -3.58 9.51 -23.11
CA LYS A 21 -3.41 8.06 -23.35
C LYS A 21 -2.01 7.59 -23.02
N LYS A 22 -0.97 8.33 -23.46
CA LYS A 22 0.42 7.99 -23.18
C LYS A 22 0.74 8.03 -21.70
N GLN A 23 0.27 9.07 -21.01
CA GLN A 23 0.45 9.22 -19.56
C GLN A 23 -0.23 8.09 -18.79
N ARG A 24 -1.49 7.79 -19.11
CA ARG A 24 -2.24 6.70 -18.46
C ARG A 24 -1.61 5.34 -18.73
N LYS A 25 -1.17 5.07 -19.96
CA LYS A 25 -0.46 3.84 -20.27
C LYS A 25 0.83 3.71 -19.47
N ALA A 26 1.62 4.77 -19.37
CA ALA A 26 2.85 4.76 -18.59
C ALA A 26 2.60 4.47 -17.09
N LEU A 27 1.44 4.88 -16.56
CA LEU A 27 1.03 4.60 -15.19
C LEU A 27 0.46 3.18 -15.03
N TYR A 28 -0.50 2.80 -15.89
CA TYR A 28 -1.27 1.56 -15.68
C TYR A 28 -0.60 0.30 -16.22
N ASP A 29 0.17 0.39 -17.33
CA ASP A 29 0.82 -0.79 -17.90
C ASP A 29 1.78 -1.51 -16.94
N PRO A 30 2.63 -0.82 -16.14
CA PRO A 30 3.45 -1.46 -15.11
C PRO A 30 2.63 -2.12 -14.00
N ILE A 31 1.56 -1.45 -13.53
CA ILE A 31 0.67 -1.98 -12.48
C ILE A 31 -0.01 -3.24 -12.98
N TRP A 32 -0.62 -3.19 -14.18
CA TRP A 32 -1.28 -4.34 -14.79
C TRP A 32 -0.32 -5.49 -15.07
N SER A 33 0.88 -5.18 -15.56
CA SER A 33 1.91 -6.19 -15.78
C SER A 33 2.31 -6.90 -14.49
N ARG A 34 2.49 -6.13 -13.41
CA ARG A 34 2.82 -6.69 -12.09
C ARG A 34 1.67 -7.54 -11.52
N TYR A 35 0.44 -7.08 -11.68
CA TYR A 35 -0.75 -7.84 -11.27
C TYR A 35 -0.82 -9.20 -11.97
N LYS A 36 -0.66 -9.22 -13.31
CA LYS A 36 -0.63 -10.45 -14.08
C LYS A 36 0.51 -11.38 -13.66
N GLU A 37 1.67 -10.84 -13.33
CA GLU A 37 2.82 -11.63 -12.88
C GLU A 37 2.55 -12.32 -11.54
N ILE A 38 2.00 -11.60 -10.57
CA ILE A 38 1.66 -12.16 -9.25
C ILE A 38 0.65 -13.30 -9.39
N ILE A 39 -0.41 -13.10 -10.16
CA ILE A 39 -1.42 -14.15 -10.41
C ILE A 39 -0.78 -15.34 -11.13
N ALA A 40 -0.03 -15.09 -12.19
CA ALA A 40 0.62 -16.14 -12.98
C ALA A 40 1.51 -17.03 -12.11
N GLN A 41 2.34 -16.43 -11.25
CA GLN A 41 3.19 -17.14 -10.31
C GLN A 41 2.38 -17.91 -9.26
N ALA A 42 1.40 -17.26 -8.63
CA ALA A 42 0.59 -17.88 -7.57
C ALA A 42 -0.28 -19.04 -8.06
N ARG A 43 -0.70 -18.99 -9.32
CA ARG A 43 -1.63 -19.97 -9.90
C ARG A 43 -0.97 -20.96 -10.88
N GLY A 44 0.32 -20.82 -11.16
CA GLY A 44 1.04 -21.69 -12.11
C GLY A 44 0.52 -21.56 -13.55
N ILE A 45 0.06 -20.38 -13.97
CA ILE A 45 -0.45 -20.09 -15.32
C ILE A 45 0.40 -19.00 -15.99
N SER A 46 0.23 -18.78 -17.29
CA SER A 46 0.97 -17.73 -17.98
C SER A 46 0.33 -16.35 -17.84
N LYS A 47 1.12 -15.28 -18.01
CA LYS A 47 0.60 -13.89 -18.03
C LYS A 47 -0.40 -13.67 -19.16
N GLU A 48 -0.18 -14.34 -20.28
CA GLU A 48 -1.06 -14.31 -21.46
C GLU A 48 -2.42 -14.94 -21.16
N LYS A 49 -2.44 -16.03 -20.35
CA LYS A 49 -3.68 -16.63 -19.90
C LYS A 49 -4.44 -15.66 -18.99
N VAL A 50 -3.75 -14.94 -18.08
CA VAL A 50 -4.38 -13.92 -17.23
C VAL A 50 -4.96 -12.80 -18.10
N GLN A 51 -4.21 -12.31 -19.09
CA GLN A 51 -4.70 -11.29 -20.02
C GLN A 51 -5.92 -11.78 -20.80
N LYS A 52 -5.84 -12.97 -21.38
CA LYS A 52 -6.94 -13.55 -22.17
C LYS A 52 -8.23 -13.67 -21.35
N PHE A 53 -8.12 -14.13 -20.10
CA PHE A 53 -9.29 -14.22 -19.22
C PHE A 53 -9.91 -12.84 -18.95
N ALA A 54 -9.08 -11.81 -18.71
CA ALA A 54 -9.57 -10.45 -18.52
C ALA A 54 -10.26 -9.89 -19.77
N ASP A 55 -9.69 -10.14 -20.95
CA ASP A 55 -10.21 -9.65 -22.23
C ASP A 55 -11.50 -10.36 -22.66
N SER A 56 -11.64 -11.65 -22.32
CA SER A 56 -12.80 -12.51 -22.69
C SER A 56 -13.63 -12.94 -21.47
N TYR A 57 -13.65 -12.13 -20.42
CA TYR A 57 -14.31 -12.48 -19.17
C TYR A 57 -15.81 -12.85 -19.33
N PHE A 58 -16.53 -12.07 -20.13
CA PHE A 58 -17.95 -12.34 -20.37
C PHE A 58 -18.21 -13.62 -21.19
N ASP A 59 -17.31 -13.97 -22.09
CA ASP A 59 -17.38 -15.22 -22.83
C ASP A 59 -17.13 -16.41 -21.89
N ALA A 60 -16.09 -16.32 -21.05
CA ALA A 60 -15.76 -17.36 -20.08
C ALA A 60 -16.88 -17.59 -19.05
N ILE A 61 -17.56 -16.53 -18.59
CA ILE A 61 -18.72 -16.66 -17.70
C ILE A 61 -19.90 -17.27 -18.46
N GLY A 62 -20.12 -16.87 -19.71
CA GLY A 62 -21.20 -17.41 -20.56
C GLY A 62 -21.02 -18.92 -20.82
N GLU A 63 -19.80 -19.38 -21.05
CA GLU A 63 -19.46 -20.80 -21.19
C GLU A 63 -19.72 -21.59 -19.88
N ALA A 64 -19.48 -20.98 -18.73
CA ALA A 64 -19.78 -21.54 -17.40
C ALA A 64 -21.24 -21.27 -16.93
N ALA A 65 -22.19 -21.13 -17.83
CA ALA A 65 -23.61 -20.86 -17.54
C ALA A 65 -23.85 -19.66 -16.61
N PHE A 66 -23.04 -18.61 -16.73
CA PHE A 66 -23.02 -17.40 -15.89
C PHE A 66 -22.64 -17.66 -14.43
N ASP A 67 -21.95 -18.77 -14.13
CA ASP A 67 -21.36 -19.03 -12.84
C ASP A 67 -19.89 -18.53 -12.79
N ASN A 68 -19.69 -17.43 -12.09
CA ASN A 68 -18.36 -16.84 -11.91
C ASN A 68 -17.39 -17.76 -11.17
N ILE A 69 -17.91 -18.60 -10.29
CA ILE A 69 -17.11 -19.52 -9.48
C ILE A 69 -16.62 -20.66 -10.36
N GLU A 70 -17.53 -21.25 -11.13
CA GLU A 70 -17.21 -22.31 -12.09
C GLU A 70 -16.16 -21.81 -13.10
N ALA A 71 -16.39 -20.66 -13.72
CA ALA A 71 -15.43 -20.03 -14.62
C ALA A 71 -14.06 -19.81 -13.95
N GLY A 72 -14.05 -19.40 -12.67
CA GLY A 72 -12.82 -19.23 -11.89
C GLY A 72 -12.07 -20.55 -11.65
N ILE A 73 -12.79 -21.66 -11.43
CA ILE A 73 -12.22 -22.98 -11.26
C ILE A 73 -11.64 -23.50 -12.59
N GLU A 74 -12.42 -23.46 -13.66
CA GLU A 74 -12.03 -23.91 -15.00
C GLU A 74 -10.78 -23.17 -15.52
N GLN A 75 -10.70 -21.89 -15.26
CA GLN A 75 -9.56 -21.07 -15.64
C GLN A 75 -8.37 -21.12 -14.66
N ASN A 76 -8.48 -21.92 -13.59
CA ASN A 76 -7.43 -22.13 -12.57
C ASN A 76 -7.16 -20.92 -11.66
N TYR A 77 -8.15 -20.02 -11.50
CA TYR A 77 -8.08 -18.91 -10.55
C TYR A 77 -8.51 -19.32 -9.14
N LEU A 78 -9.42 -20.28 -9.04
CA LEU A 78 -9.89 -20.85 -7.78
C LEU A 78 -9.50 -22.32 -7.68
N THR A 79 -9.24 -22.79 -6.47
CA THR A 79 -8.92 -24.21 -6.19
C THR A 79 -10.14 -25.04 -5.87
N GLY A 80 -11.24 -24.41 -5.49
CA GLY A 80 -12.48 -25.08 -5.14
C GLY A 80 -13.42 -24.14 -4.40
N VAL A 81 -14.57 -24.68 -4.06
CA VAL A 81 -15.64 -24.00 -3.33
C VAL A 81 -16.01 -24.83 -2.11
N LYS A 82 -16.23 -24.17 -1.01
CA LYS A 82 -16.79 -24.76 0.19
C LYS A 82 -17.79 -23.79 0.81
N SER A 83 -18.91 -24.32 1.28
CA SER A 83 -19.76 -23.58 2.20
C SER A 83 -19.01 -23.30 3.51
N PHE A 84 -19.48 -22.35 4.31
CA PHE A 84 -18.82 -22.06 5.59
C PHE A 84 -18.75 -23.27 6.53
N PRO A 85 -19.81 -24.11 6.68
CA PRO A 85 -19.70 -25.36 7.45
C PRO A 85 -18.67 -26.34 6.90
N GLU A 86 -18.62 -26.55 5.59
CA GLU A 86 -17.61 -27.42 4.95
C GLU A 86 -16.20 -26.89 5.11
N PHE A 87 -16.01 -25.55 5.00
CA PHE A 87 -14.73 -24.92 5.26
C PHE A 87 -14.31 -25.11 6.72
N ARG A 88 -15.22 -24.94 7.66
CA ARG A 88 -14.94 -25.17 9.08
C ARG A 88 -14.52 -26.61 9.35
N SER A 89 -15.26 -27.59 8.79
CA SER A 89 -14.91 -29.00 8.91
C SER A 89 -13.52 -29.29 8.33
N TYR A 90 -13.23 -28.77 7.13
CA TYR A 90 -11.92 -28.86 6.51
C TYR A 90 -10.81 -28.30 7.40
N MET A 91 -11.03 -27.12 8.01
CA MET A 91 -10.05 -26.51 8.90
C MET A 91 -9.87 -27.30 10.21
N ILE A 92 -10.93 -27.94 10.72
CA ILE A 92 -10.84 -28.84 11.88
C ILE A 92 -10.02 -30.09 11.53
N ASP A 93 -10.23 -30.67 10.35
CA ASP A 93 -9.49 -31.85 9.88
C ASP A 93 -8.00 -31.53 9.69
N GLU A 94 -7.65 -30.34 9.19
CA GLU A 94 -6.26 -29.94 8.95
C GLU A 94 -5.52 -29.45 10.22
N PHE A 95 -6.19 -28.70 11.10
CA PHE A 95 -5.55 -27.99 12.22
C PHE A 95 -6.02 -28.44 13.59
N GLY A 96 -6.96 -29.37 13.66
CA GLY A 96 -7.56 -29.85 14.89
C GLY A 96 -8.68 -28.95 15.40
N LYS A 97 -9.50 -29.52 16.26
CA LYS A 97 -10.58 -28.83 16.94
C LYS A 97 -10.04 -27.97 18.09
N ASP A 98 -10.59 -26.79 18.26
CA ASP A 98 -10.35 -25.96 19.44
C ASP A 98 -11.24 -26.43 20.61
N ASP A 99 -10.66 -27.21 21.51
CA ASP A 99 -11.35 -27.75 22.67
C ASP A 99 -11.59 -26.70 23.78
N SER A 100 -11.01 -25.52 23.65
CA SER A 100 -11.20 -24.42 24.60
C SER A 100 -12.43 -23.55 24.27
N SER A 101 -12.99 -23.73 23.09
CA SER A 101 -14.13 -22.96 22.58
C SER A 101 -15.47 -23.67 22.85
N ASP A 102 -16.46 -22.93 23.35
CA ASP A 102 -17.85 -23.41 23.46
C ASP A 102 -18.52 -23.64 22.10
N ARG A 103 -17.91 -23.19 21.01
CA ARG A 103 -18.37 -23.37 19.64
C ARG A 103 -17.49 -24.36 18.92
N GLU A 104 -18.11 -25.17 18.09
CA GLU A 104 -17.35 -26.05 17.20
C GLU A 104 -16.55 -25.19 16.20
N THR A 105 -15.24 -25.12 16.40
CA THR A 105 -14.30 -24.38 15.58
C THR A 105 -12.94 -25.07 15.54
N TYR A 106 -12.06 -24.58 14.67
CA TYR A 106 -10.69 -25.10 14.50
C TYR A 106 -9.70 -24.30 15.34
N ASN A 107 -8.54 -24.89 15.60
CA ASN A 107 -7.42 -24.21 16.24
C ASN A 107 -6.95 -23.05 15.37
N TYR A 108 -6.88 -21.88 15.92
CA TYR A 108 -6.36 -20.69 15.25
C TYR A 108 -5.67 -19.77 16.26
N ILE A 109 -4.84 -18.91 15.74
CA ILE A 109 -4.24 -17.80 16.48
C ILE A 109 -4.62 -16.48 15.76
N THR A 110 -4.96 -15.46 16.53
CA THR A 110 -5.22 -14.14 15.94
C THR A 110 -3.93 -13.51 15.44
N TYR A 111 -4.04 -12.58 14.47
CA TYR A 111 -2.88 -11.82 13.99
C TYR A 111 -2.12 -11.10 15.12
N GLN A 112 -2.85 -10.54 16.09
CA GLN A 112 -2.27 -9.85 17.24
C GLN A 112 -1.47 -10.78 18.14
N GLU A 113 -1.99 -11.97 18.43
CA GLU A 113 -1.31 -12.99 19.22
C GLU A 113 -0.07 -13.50 18.48
N TYR A 114 -0.20 -13.83 17.19
CA TYR A 114 0.92 -14.24 16.35
C TYR A 114 2.01 -13.18 16.30
N SER A 115 1.66 -11.93 15.99
CA SER A 115 2.60 -10.82 15.96
C SER A 115 3.27 -10.58 17.32
N SER A 116 2.54 -10.81 18.41
CA SER A 116 3.10 -10.70 19.77
C SER A 116 4.04 -11.83 20.11
N SER A 117 3.77 -13.04 19.61
CA SER A 117 4.64 -14.21 19.81
C SER A 117 5.96 -14.10 19.04
N MET A 118 5.97 -13.34 17.94
CA MET A 118 7.16 -13.07 17.11
C MET A 118 8.04 -11.93 17.64
N LYS A 119 7.77 -11.42 18.85
CA LYS A 119 8.66 -10.41 19.45
C LYS A 119 10.01 -11.07 19.70
N GLU A 120 10.94 -10.81 18.79
CA GLU A 120 12.34 -11.09 19.02
C GLU A 120 12.82 -10.37 20.30
N ASP A 121 13.68 -11.01 21.08
CA ASP A 121 14.47 -10.34 22.10
C ASP A 121 15.29 -9.27 21.38
N LYS A 122 14.78 -8.04 21.37
CA LYS A 122 15.47 -6.92 20.77
C LYS A 122 16.72 -6.67 21.60
N GLU A 123 17.88 -7.04 21.07
CA GLU A 123 19.13 -6.52 21.60
C GLU A 123 18.99 -4.99 21.72
N LYS A 124 19.24 -4.46 22.91
CA LYS A 124 19.15 -3.03 23.15
C LYS A 124 20.27 -2.36 22.40
N SER A 125 20.01 -1.90 21.19
CA SER A 125 20.95 -1.06 20.46
C SER A 125 21.04 0.32 21.10
N GLU A 126 22.25 0.84 21.22
CA GLU A 126 22.47 2.23 21.63
C GLU A 126 22.04 3.23 20.53
N ASN A 127 21.98 2.77 19.28
CA ASN A 127 21.56 3.57 18.14
C ASN A 127 20.11 3.28 17.76
N ILE A 128 19.35 4.32 17.48
CA ILE A 128 17.92 4.26 17.11
C ILE A 128 17.75 4.75 15.67
N ILE A 129 16.92 4.07 14.92
CA ILE A 129 16.32 4.57 13.69
C ILE A 129 14.85 4.86 13.99
N SER A 130 14.48 6.13 13.89
CA SER A 130 13.08 6.54 14.12
C SER A 130 12.27 6.38 12.84
N VAL A 131 11.19 5.60 12.89
CA VAL A 131 10.23 5.47 11.78
C VAL A 131 9.03 6.36 12.08
N ILE A 132 8.78 7.32 11.21
CA ILE A 132 7.66 8.28 11.32
C ILE A 132 6.81 8.16 10.07
N THR A 133 5.50 8.06 10.24
CA THR A 133 4.57 7.84 9.12
C THR A 133 3.69 9.07 8.90
N ALA A 134 3.60 9.50 7.63
CA ALA A 134 2.61 10.44 7.12
C ALA A 134 1.63 9.68 6.24
N GLU A 135 0.46 9.37 6.77
CA GLU A 135 -0.57 8.58 6.08
C GLU A 135 -1.87 9.36 5.95
N GLY A 136 -2.44 9.33 4.74
CA GLY A 136 -3.67 10.03 4.41
C GLY A 136 -3.47 11.49 4.02
N ALA A 137 -4.55 12.27 3.99
CA ALA A 137 -4.50 13.68 3.58
C ALA A 137 -3.73 14.54 4.59
N ILE A 138 -2.85 15.40 4.09
CA ILE A 138 -2.05 16.30 4.92
C ILE A 138 -2.93 17.49 5.34
N VAL A 139 -3.09 17.64 6.65
CA VAL A 139 -3.93 18.68 7.28
C VAL A 139 -3.20 19.36 8.43
N GLU A 140 -3.67 20.56 8.82
CA GLU A 140 -3.21 21.20 10.06
C GLU A 140 -3.67 20.40 11.29
N GLY A 141 -2.85 20.43 12.34
CA GLY A 141 -3.21 19.86 13.66
C GLY A 141 -2.64 18.47 13.91
N GLU A 142 -3.36 17.71 14.73
CA GLU A 142 -2.92 16.40 15.22
C GLU A 142 -3.18 15.27 14.21
N ILE A 143 -2.41 14.19 14.34
CA ILE A 143 -2.63 12.97 13.57
C ILE A 143 -3.95 12.34 14.00
N SER A 144 -4.77 11.98 13.01
CA SER A 144 -6.02 11.24 13.23
C SER A 144 -6.23 10.20 12.13
N GLN A 145 -7.24 9.36 12.27
CA GLN A 145 -7.49 8.28 11.31
C GLN A 145 -7.72 8.85 9.89
N GLY A 146 -6.86 8.45 8.95
CA GLY A 146 -6.91 8.90 7.56
C GLY A 146 -6.32 10.30 7.30
N PHE A 147 -5.74 10.95 8.32
CA PHE A 147 -5.17 12.29 8.20
C PHE A 147 -3.76 12.40 8.79
N ALA A 148 -2.86 12.90 7.97
CA ALA A 148 -1.48 13.25 8.33
C ALA A 148 -1.43 14.66 8.93
N GLY A 149 -1.71 14.77 10.23
CA GLY A 149 -1.73 16.07 10.94
C GLY A 149 -0.33 16.65 11.14
N SER A 150 -0.11 17.87 10.65
CA SER A 150 1.21 18.51 10.63
C SER A 150 1.82 18.72 12.01
N ALA A 151 1.03 19.14 13.01
CA ALA A 151 1.54 19.35 14.36
C ALA A 151 1.99 18.04 15.01
N GLY A 152 1.22 16.97 14.83
CA GLY A 152 1.56 15.65 15.35
C GLY A 152 2.80 15.05 14.70
N ILE A 153 2.94 15.16 13.37
CA ILE A 153 4.10 14.68 12.62
C ILE A 153 5.34 15.51 12.96
N ALA A 154 5.24 16.84 12.95
CA ALA A 154 6.35 17.74 13.31
C ALA A 154 6.88 17.44 14.71
N ARG A 155 5.98 17.21 15.68
CA ARG A 155 6.37 16.83 17.04
C ARG A 155 7.13 15.50 17.08
N GLN A 156 6.73 14.50 16.30
CA GLN A 156 7.45 13.22 16.22
C GLN A 156 8.85 13.40 15.59
N ILE A 157 8.96 14.19 14.52
CA ILE A 157 10.24 14.50 13.88
C ILE A 157 11.16 15.24 14.85
N ARG A 158 10.63 16.24 15.56
CA ARG A 158 11.36 17.01 16.57
C ARG A 158 11.89 16.11 17.67
N LYS A 159 11.03 15.27 18.25
CA LYS A 159 11.46 14.29 19.25
C LYS A 159 12.57 13.38 18.74
N ALA A 160 12.48 12.94 17.48
CA ALA A 160 13.49 12.08 16.89
C ALA A 160 14.82 12.79 16.70
N HIS A 161 14.85 14.04 16.23
CA HIS A 161 16.12 14.74 16.01
C HIS A 161 16.74 15.33 17.28
N GLU A 162 15.97 15.52 18.35
CA GLU A 162 16.46 15.94 19.67
C GLU A 162 17.05 14.78 20.48
N ASP A 163 16.74 13.54 20.15
CA ASP A 163 17.32 12.36 20.79
C ASP A 163 18.69 12.03 20.18
N ASP A 164 19.74 12.10 20.97
CA ASP A 164 21.13 11.81 20.58
C ASP A 164 21.32 10.34 20.12
N LYS A 165 20.49 9.43 20.58
CA LYS A 165 20.49 8.02 20.17
C LYS A 165 19.93 7.82 18.78
N THR A 166 19.05 8.68 18.32
CA THR A 166 18.50 8.64 16.96
C THR A 166 19.57 9.04 15.95
N LYS A 167 19.94 8.13 15.07
CA LYS A 167 20.96 8.34 14.02
C LYS A 167 20.34 8.65 12.65
N ALA A 168 19.15 8.13 12.42
CA ALA A 168 18.43 8.36 11.17
C ALA A 168 16.91 8.40 11.40
N ILE A 169 16.21 9.08 10.49
CA ILE A 169 14.75 9.09 10.41
C ILE A 169 14.37 8.42 9.10
N VAL A 170 13.55 7.37 9.19
CA VAL A 170 12.82 6.82 8.06
C VAL A 170 11.45 7.46 8.05
N PHE A 171 11.20 8.30 7.06
CA PHE A 171 9.93 8.98 6.89
C PHE A 171 9.07 8.24 5.87
N ARG A 172 8.09 7.49 6.37
CA ARG A 172 7.16 6.72 5.54
C ARG A 172 6.02 7.62 5.08
N VAL A 173 5.90 7.80 3.77
CA VAL A 173 4.88 8.67 3.15
C VAL A 173 3.90 7.83 2.36
N ASN A 174 2.62 7.87 2.74
CA ASN A 174 1.49 7.28 2.01
C ASN A 174 0.37 8.31 1.94
N SER A 175 0.52 9.34 1.08
CA SER A 175 -0.32 10.52 1.10
C SER A 175 -0.58 11.06 -0.31
N PRO A 176 -1.83 11.40 -0.64
CA PRO A 176 -2.16 12.11 -1.88
C PRO A 176 -1.76 13.60 -1.85
N GLY A 177 -1.27 14.08 -0.70
CA GLY A 177 -1.01 15.49 -0.43
C GLY A 177 -2.11 16.13 0.42
N GLY A 178 -2.22 17.45 0.36
CA GLY A 178 -3.20 18.21 1.15
C GLY A 178 -2.82 19.68 1.30
N SER A 179 -2.99 20.21 2.51
CA SER A 179 -2.69 21.61 2.84
C SER A 179 -1.23 21.96 2.58
N ILE A 180 -0.98 23.06 1.88
CA ILE A 180 0.35 23.61 1.60
C ILE A 180 1.03 24.01 2.91
N ILE A 181 0.29 24.69 3.79
CA ILE A 181 0.81 25.18 5.09
C ILE A 181 1.22 23.99 5.96
N ALA A 182 0.37 22.97 6.06
CA ALA A 182 0.68 21.76 6.81
C ALA A 182 1.90 21.01 6.25
N SER A 183 2.00 20.95 4.92
CA SER A 183 3.15 20.33 4.25
C SER A 183 4.44 21.09 4.52
N GLU A 184 4.41 22.42 4.54
CA GLU A 184 5.58 23.25 4.86
C GLU A 184 6.04 23.02 6.31
N ILE A 185 5.12 22.96 7.27
CA ILE A 185 5.44 22.68 8.68
C ILE A 185 6.20 21.35 8.81
N ILE A 186 5.73 20.31 8.14
CA ILE A 186 6.39 18.98 8.16
C ILE A 186 7.76 19.04 7.50
N ARG A 187 7.84 19.67 6.33
CA ARG A 187 9.06 19.83 5.55
C ARG A 187 10.15 20.57 6.33
N ASP A 188 9.79 21.68 6.95
CA ASP A 188 10.73 22.47 7.74
C ASP A 188 11.29 21.69 8.92
N GLU A 189 10.48 20.90 9.60
CA GLU A 189 10.97 20.08 10.70
C GLU A 189 11.94 18.96 10.23
N LEU A 190 11.72 18.39 9.03
CA LEU A 190 12.67 17.46 8.41
C LEU A 190 14.00 18.16 8.04
N LEU A 191 13.94 19.40 7.57
CA LEU A 191 15.14 20.21 7.35
C LEU A 191 15.90 20.47 8.64
N GLN A 192 15.21 20.76 9.75
CA GLN A 192 15.86 20.89 11.06
C GLN A 192 16.55 19.60 11.49
N ALA A 193 15.91 18.45 11.27
CA ALA A 193 16.54 17.15 11.52
C ALA A 193 17.85 16.98 10.73
N LYS A 194 17.86 17.33 9.45
CA LYS A 194 19.09 17.32 8.62
C LYS A 194 20.14 18.29 9.11
N ASN A 195 19.77 19.51 9.45
CA ASN A 195 20.68 20.53 9.97
C ASN A 195 21.35 20.08 11.28
N LYS A 196 20.70 19.24 12.07
CA LYS A 196 21.24 18.58 13.26
C LYS A 196 22.03 17.29 12.95
N GLY A 197 22.29 17.00 11.68
CA GLY A 197 23.12 15.87 11.24
C GLY A 197 22.40 14.53 11.19
N LYS A 198 21.06 14.48 11.38
CA LYS A 198 20.31 13.25 11.23
C LYS A 198 20.14 12.91 9.75
N LYS A 199 20.34 11.65 9.39
CA LYS A 199 20.00 11.17 8.04
C LYS A 199 18.49 11.03 7.89
N VAL A 200 17.94 11.53 6.78
CA VAL A 200 16.53 11.43 6.46
C VAL A 200 16.36 10.57 5.21
N VAL A 201 15.64 9.46 5.34
CA VAL A 201 15.31 8.54 4.25
C VAL A 201 13.82 8.49 4.10
N VAL A 202 13.31 8.77 2.91
CA VAL A 202 11.88 8.65 2.59
C VAL A 202 11.60 7.29 1.98
N SER A 203 10.56 6.62 2.48
CA SER A 203 9.95 5.44 1.89
C SER A 203 8.52 5.75 1.47
N MET A 204 8.28 5.82 0.17
CA MET A 204 6.95 6.08 -0.38
C MET A 204 6.09 4.81 -0.36
N GLY A 205 4.80 4.98 -0.06
CA GLY A 205 3.77 3.94 -0.09
C GLY A 205 3.12 3.83 -1.47
N ASP A 206 1.81 3.57 -1.46
CA ASP A 206 1.00 3.49 -2.68
C ASP A 206 0.84 4.88 -3.32
N TYR A 207 0.77 5.91 -2.48
CA TYR A 207 0.66 7.31 -2.89
C TYR A 207 1.74 8.17 -2.26
N ALA A 208 2.36 9.02 -3.07
CA ALA A 208 3.17 10.14 -2.61
C ALA A 208 3.04 11.27 -3.61
N ALA A 209 1.85 11.90 -3.67
CA ALA A 209 1.52 12.92 -4.66
C ALA A 209 1.38 14.30 -4.04
N SER A 210 1.55 15.36 -4.85
CA SER A 210 1.38 16.75 -4.42
C SER A 210 2.16 17.06 -3.12
N GLY A 211 1.47 17.41 -2.02
CA GLY A 211 2.09 17.60 -0.70
C GLY A 211 2.91 16.40 -0.21
N GLY A 212 2.55 15.15 -0.58
CA GLY A 212 3.33 13.96 -0.26
C GLY A 212 4.71 13.94 -0.91
N VAL A 213 4.84 14.40 -2.16
CA VAL A 213 6.15 14.65 -2.79
C VAL A 213 6.86 15.78 -2.08
N TYR A 214 6.15 16.89 -1.80
CA TYR A 214 6.73 18.11 -1.24
C TYR A 214 7.40 17.86 0.12
N ILE A 215 6.74 17.15 1.04
CA ILE A 215 7.32 16.79 2.35
C ILE A 215 8.48 15.81 2.22
N SER A 216 8.62 15.12 1.09
CA SER A 216 9.70 14.17 0.83
C SER A 216 10.99 14.86 0.32
N THR A 217 10.91 16.11 -0.15
CA THR A 217 12.04 16.82 -0.79
C THR A 217 13.28 17.02 0.10
N PRO A 218 13.19 17.14 1.45
CA PRO A 218 14.38 17.25 2.28
C PRO A 218 15.20 15.96 2.40
N ALA A 219 14.70 14.82 1.98
CA ALA A 219 15.34 13.52 2.20
C ALA A 219 16.74 13.44 1.56
N ASP A 220 17.63 12.67 2.19
CA ASP A 220 18.92 12.28 1.59
C ASP A 220 18.72 11.21 0.52
N TYR A 221 17.73 10.31 0.74
CA TYR A 221 17.35 9.26 -0.21
C TYR A 221 15.82 9.11 -0.21
N ILE A 222 15.27 8.89 -1.40
CA ILE A 222 13.84 8.61 -1.61
C ILE A 222 13.70 7.28 -2.31
N PHE A 223 12.94 6.38 -1.70
CA PHE A 223 12.60 5.08 -2.26
C PHE A 223 11.10 5.05 -2.61
N ALA A 224 10.79 4.70 -3.85
CA ALA A 224 9.44 4.48 -4.34
C ALA A 224 9.36 3.11 -5.00
N HIS A 225 8.21 2.46 -4.91
CA HIS A 225 7.93 1.24 -5.67
C HIS A 225 7.52 1.62 -7.10
N PRO A 226 7.78 0.77 -8.12
CA PRO A 226 7.33 1.03 -9.50
C PRO A 226 5.82 1.29 -9.66
N THR A 227 5.02 0.87 -8.68
CA THR A 227 3.56 1.12 -8.65
C THR A 227 3.16 2.28 -7.75
N THR A 228 4.11 2.99 -7.14
CA THR A 228 3.81 4.21 -6.37
C THR A 228 3.25 5.30 -7.29
N ILE A 229 2.13 5.88 -6.91
CA ILE A 229 1.52 7.02 -7.61
C ILE A 229 2.07 8.32 -7.02
N THR A 230 2.78 9.09 -7.86
CA THR A 230 3.39 10.37 -7.49
C THR A 230 2.86 11.52 -8.31
#